data_48b1a03e5d1361cbee1d9c7ce7f2ffbe
#
_entry.id   48b1a03e5d1361cbee1d9c7ce7f2ffbe
#
_cell.length_a   1.000
_cell.length_b   1.000
_cell.length_c   1.000
_cell.angle_alpha   90.00
_cell.angle_beta   90.00
_cell.angle_gamma   90.00
#
_symmetry.space_group_name_H-M   'P 1'
#
loop_
_entity.id
_entity.type
_entity.pdbx_description
1 polymer ?
#
loop_
_entity_poly.entity_id
_entity_poly.type
_entity_poly.pdbx_seq_one_letter_code
_entity_poly.pdbx_strand_id
1 'polypeptide(L)'
;VGICRVLYEISCMRDPHASFGLAKDTNIAITCFSVNEDLARKVAYENIVTKLKASPYFQEHFPFTPTKKEVRFPNNIWLAPRATTDTSALGLNTVSAFIDEGNFLENTKSRSPESKAENLYTQVKRRIKSRFERRGKLPGMLFIVSSKRTDEDFTAKRIQASINDPTI
;
A
#
# COMPACT_ATOMS: atom_id res chain seq x y z
N VAL A 1 -1.54 9.17 8.19
CA VAL A 1 -1.67 10.42 7.41
C VAL A 1 -1.29 10.19 5.95
N GLY A 2 -0.13 9.60 5.62
CA GLY A 2 0.34 9.43 4.23
C GLY A 2 -0.67 8.75 3.30
N ILE A 3 -1.25 7.62 3.70
CA ILE A 3 -2.28 6.91 2.90
C ILE A 3 -3.53 7.77 2.68
N CYS A 4 -3.99 8.52 3.68
CA CYS A 4 -5.12 9.43 3.51
C CYS A 4 -4.81 10.54 2.50
N ARG A 5 -3.57 11.02 2.45
CA ARG A 5 -3.11 11.96 1.44
C ARG A 5 -3.16 11.38 0.03
N VAL A 6 -2.65 10.15 -0.16
CA VAL A 6 -2.72 9.46 -1.45
C VAL A 6 -4.18 9.29 -1.91
N LEU A 7 -5.07 8.88 -0.99
CA LEU A 7 -6.51 8.78 -1.27
C LEU A 7 -7.10 10.13 -1.68
N TYR A 8 -6.76 11.20 -0.98
CA TYR A 8 -7.19 12.55 -1.31
C TYR A 8 -6.70 12.97 -2.70
N GLU A 9 -5.43 12.79 -3.01
CA GLU A 9 -4.86 13.15 -4.32
C GLU A 9 -5.55 12.39 -5.47
N ILE A 10 -5.84 11.09 -5.30
CA ILE A 10 -6.56 10.29 -6.29
C ILE A 10 -8.02 10.75 -6.40
N SER A 11 -8.67 11.09 -5.28
CA SER A 11 -10.06 11.55 -5.28
C SER A 11 -10.26 12.89 -6.00
N CYS A 12 -9.21 13.73 -6.05
CA CYS A 12 -9.23 15.00 -6.80
C CYS A 12 -9.07 14.81 -8.32
N MET A 13 -8.76 13.61 -8.80
CA MET A 13 -8.66 13.33 -10.22
C MET A 13 -10.05 13.20 -10.85
N ARG A 14 -10.29 13.90 -11.96
CA ARG A 14 -11.55 13.80 -12.70
C ARG A 14 -11.83 12.38 -13.21
N ASP A 15 -10.80 11.71 -13.72
CA ASP A 15 -10.84 10.32 -14.16
C ASP A 15 -9.49 9.66 -13.83
N PRO A 16 -9.39 8.99 -12.68
CA PRO A 16 -8.15 8.34 -12.27
C PRO A 16 -7.77 7.18 -13.19
N HIS A 17 -8.73 6.47 -13.78
CA HIS A 17 -8.44 5.38 -14.72
C HIS A 17 -7.78 5.90 -15.99
N ALA A 18 -8.35 6.93 -16.61
CA ALA A 18 -7.74 7.57 -17.78
C ALA A 18 -6.36 8.16 -17.44
N SER A 19 -6.21 8.80 -16.27
CA SER A 19 -4.95 9.37 -15.81
C SER A 19 -3.84 8.32 -15.68
N PHE A 20 -4.21 7.10 -15.28
CA PHE A 20 -3.28 5.98 -15.14
C PHE A 20 -3.25 5.04 -16.36
N GLY A 21 -4.06 5.32 -17.38
CA GLY A 21 -4.16 4.46 -18.57
C GLY A 21 -4.73 3.08 -18.27
N LEU A 22 -5.67 2.99 -17.33
CA LEU A 22 -6.35 1.77 -16.92
C LEU A 22 -7.74 1.69 -17.56
N ALA A 23 -8.25 0.48 -17.75
CA ALA A 23 -9.65 0.29 -18.12
C ALA A 23 -10.57 0.69 -16.95
N LYS A 24 -11.75 1.26 -17.28
CA LYS A 24 -12.66 1.86 -16.27
C LYS A 24 -13.19 0.90 -15.21
N ASP A 25 -13.27 -0.37 -15.53
CA ASP A 25 -13.74 -1.46 -14.66
C ASP A 25 -12.67 -2.07 -13.78
N THR A 26 -11.40 -1.71 -13.99
CA THR A 26 -10.31 -2.19 -13.14
C THR A 26 -10.31 -1.50 -11.76
N ASN A 27 -9.89 -2.21 -10.73
CA ASN A 27 -9.70 -1.56 -9.42
C ASN A 27 -8.41 -0.73 -9.37
N ILE A 28 -8.42 0.32 -8.56
CA ILE A 28 -7.24 1.06 -8.13
C ILE A 28 -7.12 0.83 -6.63
N ALA A 29 -6.15 0.03 -6.20
CA ALA A 29 -6.06 -0.42 -4.82
C ALA A 29 -4.96 0.27 -4.04
N ILE A 30 -5.25 0.56 -2.78
CA ILE A 30 -4.27 0.87 -1.74
C ILE A 30 -4.30 -0.30 -0.77
N THR A 31 -3.15 -0.93 -0.55
CA THR A 31 -3.07 -2.14 0.26
C THR A 31 -2.29 -1.89 1.55
N CYS A 32 -2.82 -2.42 2.66
CA CYS A 32 -2.15 -2.39 3.96
C CYS A 32 -1.69 -3.81 4.30
N PHE A 33 -0.40 -4.05 4.32
CA PHE A 33 0.20 -5.34 4.66
C PHE A 33 0.69 -5.37 6.09
N SER A 34 0.51 -6.48 6.76
CA SER A 34 1.14 -6.80 8.05
C SER A 34 1.41 -8.30 8.13
N VAL A 35 1.99 -8.76 9.22
CA VAL A 35 2.33 -10.17 9.47
C VAL A 35 1.14 -11.09 9.21
N ASN A 36 -0.05 -10.65 9.62
CA ASN A 36 -1.31 -11.32 9.30
C ASN A 36 -2.40 -10.29 9.01
N GLU A 37 -3.54 -10.76 8.47
CA GLU A 37 -4.65 -9.89 8.05
C GLU A 37 -5.31 -9.17 9.22
N ASP A 38 -5.42 -9.82 10.40
CA ASP A 38 -6.01 -9.20 11.59
C ASP A 38 -5.16 -8.02 12.10
N LEU A 39 -3.84 -8.13 12.08
CA LEU A 39 -2.95 -7.03 12.42
C LEU A 39 -3.03 -5.92 11.35
N ALA A 40 -2.98 -6.27 10.08
CA ALA A 40 -3.14 -5.30 8.99
C ALA A 40 -4.45 -4.49 9.16
N ARG A 41 -5.54 -5.18 9.54
CA ARG A 41 -6.83 -4.57 9.81
C ARG A 41 -6.80 -3.65 11.02
N LYS A 42 -6.38 -4.15 12.19
CA LYS A 42 -6.44 -3.40 13.46
C LYS A 42 -5.48 -2.22 13.50
N VAL A 43 -4.24 -2.42 13.05
CA VAL A 43 -3.18 -1.42 13.22
C VAL A 43 -3.23 -0.34 12.13
N ALA A 44 -3.36 -0.72 10.87
CA ALA A 44 -3.34 0.23 9.76
C ALA A 44 -4.74 0.61 9.28
N TYR A 45 -5.52 -0.37 8.87
CA TYR A 45 -6.80 -0.16 8.19
C TYR A 45 -7.84 0.57 9.07
N GLU A 46 -8.11 0.11 10.28
CA GLU A 46 -9.10 0.73 11.19
C GLU A 46 -8.71 2.17 11.56
N ASN A 47 -7.42 2.43 11.76
CA ASN A 47 -6.91 3.77 12.00
C ASN A 47 -7.09 4.71 10.79
N ILE A 48 -6.89 4.21 9.57
CA ILE A 48 -7.14 4.97 8.35
C ILE A 48 -8.64 5.26 8.21
N VAL A 49 -9.49 4.23 8.37
CA VAL A 49 -10.96 4.37 8.30
C VAL A 49 -11.47 5.40 9.32
N THR A 50 -10.96 5.39 10.55
CA THR A 50 -11.32 6.36 11.57
C THR A 50 -11.00 7.80 11.13
N LYS A 51 -9.82 8.01 10.53
CA LYS A 51 -9.41 9.33 10.01
C LYS A 51 -10.26 9.77 8.81
N LEU A 52 -10.60 8.85 7.92
CA LEU A 52 -11.49 9.12 6.79
C LEU A 52 -12.89 9.52 7.26
N LYS A 53 -13.43 8.81 8.26
CA LYS A 53 -14.72 9.13 8.88
C LYS A 53 -14.73 10.48 9.60
N ALA A 54 -13.60 10.91 10.14
CA ALA A 54 -13.46 12.21 10.79
C ALA A 54 -13.25 13.36 9.81
N SER A 55 -13.03 13.08 8.53
CA SER A 55 -12.78 14.11 7.52
C SER A 55 -14.07 14.54 6.82
N PRO A 56 -14.51 15.80 6.92
CA PRO A 56 -15.67 16.31 6.20
C PRO A 56 -15.56 16.09 4.69
N TYR A 57 -14.38 16.25 4.12
CA TYR A 57 -14.15 16.04 2.69
C TYR A 57 -14.57 14.63 2.24
N PHE A 58 -14.13 13.60 2.94
CA PHE A 58 -14.46 12.22 2.56
C PHE A 58 -15.91 11.86 2.85
N GLN A 59 -16.58 12.55 3.74
CA GLN A 59 -18.01 12.35 3.99
C GLN A 59 -18.88 13.01 2.93
N GLU A 60 -18.54 14.22 2.53
CA GLU A 60 -19.38 15.06 1.67
C GLU A 60 -19.04 14.91 0.18
N HIS A 61 -17.75 14.87 -0.15
CA HIS A 61 -17.28 14.93 -1.54
C HIS A 61 -16.78 13.60 -2.10
N PHE A 62 -16.35 12.69 -1.25
CA PHE A 62 -15.86 11.38 -1.69
C PHE A 62 -16.33 10.27 -0.75
N PRO A 63 -17.66 10.02 -0.72
CA PRO A 63 -18.26 9.08 0.21
C PRO A 63 -17.75 7.66 -0.01
N PHE A 64 -17.66 6.88 1.06
CA PHE A 64 -17.11 5.54 1.04
C PHE A 64 -17.90 4.57 1.90
N THR A 65 -17.81 3.30 1.58
CA THR A 65 -18.46 2.22 2.33
C THR A 65 -17.40 1.33 2.97
N PRO A 66 -17.20 1.41 4.31
CA PRO A 66 -16.27 0.54 5.00
C PRO A 66 -16.92 -0.80 5.33
N THR A 67 -16.20 -1.88 5.08
CA THR A 67 -16.51 -3.23 5.55
C THR A 67 -15.35 -3.74 6.42
N LYS A 68 -15.48 -4.95 6.97
CA LYS A 68 -14.37 -5.59 7.70
C LYS A 68 -13.19 -5.95 6.79
N LYS A 69 -13.44 -6.13 5.49
CA LYS A 69 -12.45 -6.62 4.52
C LYS A 69 -11.83 -5.52 3.67
N GLU A 70 -12.57 -4.44 3.42
CA GLU A 70 -12.11 -3.36 2.54
C GLU A 70 -12.98 -2.12 2.67
N VAL A 71 -12.46 -0.98 2.25
CA VAL A 71 -13.25 0.22 1.97
C VAL A 71 -13.36 0.37 0.46
N ARG A 72 -14.57 0.63 -0.01
CA ARG A 72 -14.85 0.96 -1.42
C ARG A 72 -15.20 2.43 -1.54
N PHE A 73 -14.56 3.07 -2.49
CA PHE A 73 -14.79 4.46 -2.87
C PHE A 73 -15.35 4.53 -4.30
N PRO A 74 -15.84 5.71 -4.73
CA PRO A 74 -16.16 5.95 -6.13
C PRO A 74 -14.98 5.62 -7.06
N ASN A 75 -15.25 5.47 -8.35
CA ASN A 75 -14.26 5.14 -9.37
C ASN A 75 -13.49 3.84 -9.10
N ASN A 76 -14.14 2.85 -8.48
CA ASN A 76 -13.55 1.53 -8.18
C ASN A 76 -12.20 1.61 -7.43
N ILE A 77 -12.07 2.59 -6.53
CA ILE A 77 -10.90 2.74 -5.66
C ILE A 77 -11.13 1.96 -4.38
N TRP A 78 -10.12 1.19 -3.96
CA TRP A 78 -10.21 0.29 -2.81
C TRP A 78 -9.08 0.55 -1.82
N LEU A 79 -9.42 0.47 -0.54
CA LEU A 79 -8.44 0.33 0.55
C LEU A 79 -8.64 -1.03 1.19
N ALA A 80 -7.62 -1.88 1.18
CA ALA A 80 -7.76 -3.27 1.62
C ALA A 80 -6.59 -3.72 2.52
N PRO A 81 -6.88 -4.24 3.73
CA PRO A 81 -5.90 -4.94 4.53
C PRO A 81 -5.62 -6.31 3.92
N ARG A 82 -4.35 -6.75 3.98
CA ARG A 82 -3.91 -8.05 3.45
C ARG A 82 -2.82 -8.65 4.32
N ALA A 83 -2.81 -9.97 4.43
CA ALA A 83 -1.66 -10.68 4.97
C ALA A 83 -0.51 -10.69 3.95
N THR A 84 0.71 -10.72 4.43
CA THR A 84 1.90 -10.82 3.56
C THR A 84 2.00 -12.15 2.81
N THR A 85 1.26 -13.16 3.26
CA THR A 85 1.14 -14.48 2.63
C THR A 85 0.00 -14.56 1.63
N ASP A 86 -0.83 -13.51 1.55
CA ASP A 86 -2.02 -13.52 0.69
C ASP A 86 -1.64 -13.24 -0.77
N THR A 87 -1.67 -14.29 -1.58
CA THR A 87 -1.43 -14.20 -3.03
C THR A 87 -2.53 -13.42 -3.75
N SER A 88 -3.72 -13.28 -3.17
CA SER A 88 -4.81 -12.49 -3.74
C SER A 88 -4.46 -10.99 -3.83
N ALA A 89 -3.62 -10.52 -2.93
CA ALA A 89 -3.08 -9.15 -3.01
C ALA A 89 -2.31 -8.90 -4.31
N LEU A 90 -1.75 -9.94 -4.90
CA LEU A 90 -1.06 -9.89 -6.18
C LEU A 90 -2.02 -9.68 -7.37
N GLY A 91 -3.32 -9.91 -7.20
CA GLY A 91 -4.36 -9.64 -8.22
C GLY A 91 -4.81 -8.18 -8.30
N LEU A 92 -4.52 -7.36 -7.28
CA LEU A 92 -4.97 -5.97 -7.23
C LEU A 92 -4.06 -5.04 -8.03
N ASN A 93 -4.63 -4.01 -8.64
CA ASN A 93 -3.87 -2.92 -9.23
C ASN A 93 -3.46 -1.93 -8.12
N THR A 94 -2.41 -2.27 -7.39
CA THR A 94 -1.94 -1.51 -6.25
C THR A 94 -1.20 -0.26 -6.70
N VAL A 95 -1.76 0.92 -6.41
CA VAL A 95 -1.15 2.23 -6.65
C VAL A 95 -0.25 2.66 -5.50
N SER A 96 -0.61 2.30 -4.28
CA SER A 96 0.15 2.61 -3.07
C SER A 96 0.01 1.50 -2.05
N ALA A 97 1.01 1.31 -1.21
CA ALA A 97 0.95 0.31 -0.17
C ALA A 97 1.56 0.79 1.16
N PHE A 98 1.09 0.19 2.23
CA PHE A 98 1.63 0.34 3.58
C PHE A 98 2.05 -1.04 4.08
N ILE A 99 3.31 -1.19 4.46
CA ILE A 99 3.87 -2.42 5.04
C ILE A 99 4.18 -2.12 6.51
N ASP A 100 3.42 -2.77 7.38
CA ASP A 100 3.58 -2.69 8.82
C ASP A 100 4.47 -3.82 9.32
N GLU A 101 5.28 -3.53 10.33
CA GLU A 101 6.19 -4.48 10.97
C GLU A 101 7.09 -5.22 9.98
N GLY A 102 7.66 -4.49 9.01
CA GLY A 102 8.50 -5.04 7.94
C GLY A 102 9.64 -5.92 8.44
N ASN A 103 10.27 -5.56 9.58
CA ASN A 103 11.37 -6.34 10.17
C ASN A 103 10.91 -7.62 10.90
N PHE A 104 9.59 -7.79 11.11
CA PHE A 104 9.00 -8.94 11.81
C PHE A 104 8.30 -9.91 10.86
N LEU A 105 8.39 -9.67 9.55
CA LEU A 105 7.92 -10.62 8.55
C LEU A 105 8.86 -11.82 8.51
N GLU A 106 8.60 -12.80 9.36
CA GLU A 106 9.48 -13.93 9.55
C GLU A 106 9.64 -14.82 8.30
N ASN A 107 10.88 -15.31 8.12
CA ASN A 107 11.20 -16.34 7.15
C ASN A 107 10.73 -17.69 7.67
N THR A 108 9.51 -18.11 7.37
CA THR A 108 9.13 -19.50 7.57
C THR A 108 9.87 -20.37 6.56
N LYS A 109 10.95 -21.04 7.01
CA LYS A 109 11.61 -22.18 6.33
C LYS A 109 11.81 -22.11 4.80
N SER A 110 11.89 -20.91 4.22
CA SER A 110 12.25 -20.79 2.81
C SER A 110 13.77 -20.91 2.67
N ARG A 111 14.24 -21.78 1.80
CA ARG A 111 15.65 -21.92 1.42
C ARG A 111 16.17 -20.77 0.57
N SER A 112 15.36 -19.76 0.32
CA SER A 112 15.72 -18.56 -0.44
C SER A 112 16.45 -17.56 0.44
N PRO A 113 17.57 -16.97 0.00
CA PRO A 113 18.33 -15.97 0.76
C PRO A 113 17.58 -14.64 0.95
N GLU A 114 16.51 -14.41 0.23
CA GLU A 114 15.69 -13.19 0.36
C GLU A 114 14.67 -13.32 1.49
N SER A 115 14.56 -12.27 2.32
CA SER A 115 13.54 -12.22 3.37
C SER A 115 12.14 -12.04 2.77
N LYS A 116 11.10 -12.46 3.49
CA LYS A 116 9.70 -12.20 3.07
C LYS A 116 9.43 -10.72 2.85
N ALA A 117 10.00 -9.87 3.70
CA ALA A 117 9.88 -8.43 3.59
C ALA A 117 10.46 -7.92 2.26
N GLU A 118 11.63 -8.40 1.86
CA GLU A 118 12.29 -8.04 0.61
C GLU A 118 11.48 -8.50 -0.61
N ASN A 119 10.97 -9.73 -0.55
CA ASN A 119 10.12 -10.27 -1.62
C ASN A 119 8.82 -9.47 -1.77
N LEU A 120 8.13 -9.18 -0.66
CA LEU A 120 6.93 -8.37 -0.66
C LEU A 120 7.20 -6.97 -1.22
N TYR A 121 8.23 -6.29 -0.71
CA TYR A 121 8.66 -4.99 -1.18
C TYR A 121 8.90 -4.98 -2.69
N THR A 122 9.69 -5.93 -3.17
CA THR A 122 10.04 -6.04 -4.59
C THR A 122 8.81 -6.28 -5.46
N GLN A 123 7.92 -7.17 -5.04
CA GLN A 123 6.69 -7.46 -5.77
C GLN A 123 5.76 -6.26 -5.82
N VAL A 124 5.53 -5.60 -4.69
CA VAL A 124 4.66 -4.41 -4.60
C VAL A 124 5.26 -3.27 -5.41
N LYS A 125 6.55 -2.98 -5.27
CA LYS A 125 7.26 -1.95 -6.04
C LYS A 125 7.13 -2.19 -7.56
N ARG A 126 7.37 -3.42 -8.02
CA ARG A 126 7.21 -3.80 -9.44
C ARG A 126 5.79 -3.56 -9.94
N ARG A 127 4.76 -3.86 -9.13
CA ARG A 127 3.36 -3.66 -9.51
C ARG A 127 3.01 -2.19 -9.62
N ILE A 128 3.37 -1.39 -8.62
CA ILE A 128 3.19 0.05 -8.66
C ILE A 128 3.85 0.61 -9.93
N LYS A 129 5.10 0.24 -10.18
CA LYS A 129 5.85 0.70 -11.34
C LYS A 129 5.20 0.27 -12.66
N SER A 130 4.92 -1.01 -12.83
CA SER A 130 4.41 -1.54 -14.11
C SER A 130 3.01 -1.04 -14.48
N ARG A 131 2.18 -0.71 -13.50
CA ARG A 131 0.79 -0.30 -13.72
C ARG A 131 0.58 1.20 -13.70
N PHE A 132 1.34 1.92 -12.87
CA PHE A 132 1.06 3.32 -12.56
C PHE A 132 2.17 4.29 -12.97
N GLU A 133 3.37 3.82 -13.32
CA GLU A 133 4.42 4.72 -13.80
C GLU A 133 4.01 5.37 -15.12
N ARG A 134 4.05 6.69 -15.14
CA ARG A 134 3.79 7.50 -16.34
C ARG A 134 4.87 8.57 -16.49
N ARG A 135 5.55 8.56 -17.63
CA ARG A 135 6.62 9.53 -17.92
C ARG A 135 7.70 9.60 -16.85
N GLY A 136 8.07 8.44 -16.28
CA GLY A 136 9.07 8.35 -15.21
C GLY A 136 8.59 8.81 -13.83
N LYS A 137 7.29 9.11 -13.65
CA LYS A 137 6.71 9.49 -12.37
C LYS A 137 5.81 8.39 -11.82
N LEU A 138 5.93 8.13 -10.53
CA LEU A 138 5.07 7.21 -9.77
C LEU A 138 4.06 8.04 -8.96
N PRO A 139 2.75 7.82 -9.15
CA PRO A 139 1.72 8.59 -8.43
C PRO A 139 1.49 8.12 -7.01
N GLY A 140 1.91 6.91 -6.69
CA GLY A 140 1.70 6.28 -5.38
C GLY A 140 2.98 6.23 -4.56
N MET A 141 2.81 5.88 -3.29
CA MET A 141 3.90 5.76 -2.31
C MET A 141 3.88 4.37 -1.68
N LEU A 142 5.08 3.86 -1.39
CA LEU A 142 5.27 2.66 -0.60
C LEU A 142 5.78 3.06 0.79
N PHE A 143 4.90 2.94 1.78
CA PHE A 143 5.23 3.23 3.18
C PHE A 143 5.66 1.96 3.89
N ILE A 144 6.78 2.02 4.57
CA ILE A 144 7.30 0.92 5.40
C ILE A 144 7.46 1.46 6.81
N VAL A 145 6.85 0.78 7.76
CA VAL A 145 6.96 1.10 9.18
C VAL A 145 7.37 -0.17 9.92
N SER A 146 8.38 -0.06 10.75
CA SER A 146 8.83 -1.16 11.60
C SER A 146 9.73 -0.68 12.73
N SER A 147 9.74 -1.37 13.83
CA SER A 147 10.73 -1.19 14.88
C SER A 147 12.08 -1.76 14.41
N LYS A 148 13.16 -1.05 14.70
CA LYS A 148 14.52 -1.53 14.42
C LYS A 148 14.84 -2.76 15.28
N ARG A 149 15.41 -3.78 14.67
CA ARG A 149 15.89 -4.99 15.34
C ARG A 149 17.40 -5.08 15.35
N THR A 150 18.01 -4.82 14.21
CA THR A 150 19.48 -4.86 14.01
C THR A 150 19.89 -3.77 13.02
N ASP A 151 21.19 -3.54 12.89
CA ASP A 151 21.73 -2.60 11.88
C ASP A 151 21.69 -3.16 10.45
N GLU A 152 21.41 -4.46 10.31
CA GLU A 152 21.34 -5.16 9.02
C GLU A 152 19.92 -5.63 8.68
N ASP A 153 18.91 -5.19 9.41
CA ASP A 153 17.54 -5.57 9.13
C ASP A 153 17.01 -4.97 7.82
N PHE A 154 15.82 -5.40 7.41
CA PHE A 154 15.19 -4.97 6.16
C PHE A 154 15.06 -3.45 6.08
N THR A 155 14.58 -2.79 7.15
CA THR A 155 14.37 -1.34 7.14
C THR A 155 15.70 -0.58 7.12
N ALA A 156 16.71 -1.04 7.86
CA ALA A 156 18.04 -0.44 7.83
C ALA A 156 18.66 -0.48 6.42
N LYS A 157 18.56 -1.62 5.73
CA LYS A 157 18.99 -1.75 4.33
C LYS A 157 18.24 -0.81 3.39
N ARG A 158 16.92 -0.62 3.58
CA ARG A 158 16.12 0.32 2.75
C ARG A 158 16.51 1.77 3.00
N ILE A 159 16.73 2.16 4.26
CA ILE A 159 17.21 3.51 4.61
C ILE A 159 18.56 3.77 3.94
N GLN A 160 19.50 2.83 4.07
CA GLN A 160 20.82 2.98 3.45
C GLN A 160 20.74 3.07 1.92
N ALA A 161 19.87 2.27 1.30
CA ALA A 161 19.66 2.33 -0.15
C ALA A 161 19.07 3.69 -0.57
N SER A 162 18.14 4.28 0.20
CA SER A 162 17.54 5.58 -0.13
C SER A 162 18.50 6.76 0.05
N ILE A 163 19.52 6.63 0.90
CA ILE A 163 20.58 7.64 1.03
C ILE A 163 21.44 7.66 -0.24
N ASN A 164 21.73 6.48 -0.80
CA ASN A 164 22.55 6.32 -1.98
C ASN A 164 21.79 6.60 -3.30
N ASP A 165 20.47 6.41 -3.29
CA ASP A 165 19.57 6.66 -4.43
C ASP A 165 18.25 7.28 -3.93
N PRO A 166 18.14 8.61 -3.94
CA PRO A 166 16.93 9.30 -3.44
C PRO A 166 15.70 9.09 -4.33
N THR A 167 15.80 8.35 -5.42
CA THR A 167 14.65 7.98 -6.28
C THR A 167 13.97 6.68 -5.86
N ILE A 168 14.47 6.02 -4.82
CA ILE A 168 13.94 4.76 -4.28
C ILE A 168 12.77 4.99 -3.32
#